data_c3666d4757cb8803421523a55ad0179b
#
_entry.id   c3666d4757cb8803421523a55ad0179b
#
_cell.length_a   1.000
_cell.length_b   1.000
_cell.length_c   1.000
_cell.angle_alpha   90.00
_cell.angle_beta   90.00
_cell.angle_gamma   90.00
#
_symmetry.space_group_name_H-M   'P 1'
#
loop_
_entity.id
_entity.type
_entity.pdbx_description
1 polymer ?
#
loop_
_entity_poly.entity_id
_entity_poly.type
_entity_poly.pdbx_seq_one_letter_code
_entity_poly.pdbx_strand_id
1 'polypeptide(L)'
;MKKIVVFMAILLNLAFGETKFIADIKTDLIDPNTKSVVGEILEGTPVEIIKDDGKFALVEISGEVSENDDKILALKKDPLVVFFKMKEQKATPKAQFLVDSTKLGSDPLEAWEEVEMLYYDTCSSCHAAHKPKEHLMIEWDALITAMQLFAKIDDDEKARLLRYVQAYAKDGIVKE
;
A
#
# COMPACT_ATOMS: atom_id res chain seq x y z
N MET A 1 -37.66 -35.09 37.10
CA MET A 1 -36.26 -35.07 36.63
C MET A 1 -36.20 -34.09 35.43
N LYS A 2 -35.74 -32.85 35.66
CA LYS A 2 -35.65 -31.79 34.62
C LYS A 2 -34.26 -31.90 33.98
N LYS A 3 -34.20 -32.20 32.67
CA LYS A 3 -32.95 -32.19 31.90
C LYS A 3 -32.62 -30.72 31.54
N ILE A 4 -31.53 -30.19 32.10
CA ILE A 4 -30.96 -28.93 31.75
C ILE A 4 -30.10 -29.14 30.49
N VAL A 5 -30.55 -28.60 29.37
CA VAL A 5 -29.76 -28.54 28.12
C VAL A 5 -28.93 -27.28 28.18
N VAL A 6 -27.62 -27.45 28.43
CA VAL A 6 -26.65 -26.37 28.37
C VAL A 6 -26.34 -26.09 26.90
N PHE A 7 -26.84 -25.00 26.34
CA PHE A 7 -26.45 -24.50 25.01
C PHE A 7 -25.09 -23.83 25.15
N MET A 8 -24.03 -24.52 24.74
CA MET A 8 -22.68 -23.95 24.66
C MET A 8 -22.61 -23.12 23.37
N ALA A 9 -22.83 -21.80 23.48
CA ALA A 9 -22.63 -20.87 22.38
C ALA A 9 -21.14 -20.79 22.08
N ILE A 10 -20.70 -21.43 20.99
CA ILE A 10 -19.37 -21.25 20.42
C ILE A 10 -19.36 -19.83 19.80
N LEU A 11 -18.79 -18.88 20.53
CA LEU A 11 -18.42 -17.57 19.99
C LEU A 11 -17.31 -17.81 18.96
N LEU A 12 -17.67 -17.86 17.69
CA LEU A 12 -16.72 -17.71 16.59
C LEU A 12 -16.17 -16.28 16.68
N ASN A 13 -15.03 -16.11 17.33
CA ASN A 13 -14.23 -14.90 17.16
C ASN A 13 -13.73 -14.92 15.72
N LEU A 14 -14.41 -14.21 14.83
CA LEU A 14 -13.83 -13.72 13.59
C LEU A 14 -12.74 -12.76 14.01
N ALA A 15 -11.51 -13.26 14.12
CA ALA A 15 -10.34 -12.40 14.21
C ALA A 15 -10.26 -11.64 12.88
N PHE A 16 -10.82 -10.44 12.83
CA PHE A 16 -10.42 -9.46 11.84
C PHE A 16 -8.95 -9.18 12.14
N GLY A 17 -8.07 -9.49 11.18
CA GLY A 17 -6.66 -9.14 11.28
C GLY A 17 -6.54 -7.63 11.49
N GLU A 18 -5.56 -7.22 12.29
CA GLU A 18 -5.21 -5.81 12.43
C GLU A 18 -4.65 -5.31 11.10
N THR A 19 -5.22 -4.23 10.56
CA THR A 19 -4.67 -3.57 9.37
C THR A 19 -3.50 -2.69 9.80
N LYS A 20 -2.35 -2.87 9.17
CA LYS A 20 -1.18 -2.00 9.26
C LYS A 20 -0.79 -1.47 7.89
N PHE A 21 0.15 -0.54 7.86
CA PHE A 21 0.62 0.11 6.64
C PHE A 21 2.13 -0.02 6.54
N ILE A 22 2.66 -0.15 5.32
CA ILE A 22 4.10 -0.10 5.10
C ILE A 22 4.56 1.34 5.34
N ALA A 23 5.41 1.53 6.35
CA ALA A 23 5.91 2.85 6.77
C ALA A 23 7.22 3.26 6.08
N ASP A 24 7.94 2.32 5.49
CA ASP A 24 9.17 2.58 4.75
C ASP A 24 8.87 2.79 3.25
N ILE A 25 9.71 3.55 2.54
CA ILE A 25 9.58 3.80 1.10
C ILE A 25 9.33 2.50 0.34
N LYS A 26 10.08 1.45 0.70
CA LYS A 26 9.87 0.09 0.24
C LYS A 26 10.50 -0.91 1.20
N THR A 27 9.96 -2.12 1.25
CA THR A 27 10.53 -3.24 2.00
C THR A 27 10.42 -4.54 1.20
N ASP A 28 11.24 -5.52 1.57
CA ASP A 28 11.26 -6.81 0.90
C ASP A 28 10.00 -7.62 1.19
N LEU A 29 9.43 -8.23 0.14
CA LEU A 29 8.48 -9.32 0.25
C LEU A 29 9.22 -10.64 0.32
N ILE A 30 9.03 -11.40 1.39
CA ILE A 30 9.71 -12.67 1.63
C ILE A 30 8.68 -13.80 1.53
N ASP A 31 8.97 -14.80 0.71
CA ASP A 31 8.14 -16.00 0.61
C ASP A 31 8.12 -16.75 1.95
N PRO A 32 6.94 -17.06 2.52
CA PRO A 32 6.85 -17.67 3.85
C PRO A 32 7.42 -19.08 3.92
N ASN A 33 7.54 -19.80 2.80
CA ASN A 33 8.04 -21.17 2.75
C ASN A 33 9.55 -21.22 2.49
N THR A 34 10.01 -20.54 1.43
CA THR A 34 11.41 -20.57 0.98
C THR A 34 12.31 -19.60 1.71
N LYS A 35 11.74 -18.59 2.39
CA LYS A 35 12.44 -17.49 3.06
C LYS A 35 13.28 -16.64 2.11
N SER A 36 13.02 -16.71 0.82
CA SER A 36 13.69 -15.90 -0.20
C SER A 36 12.94 -14.60 -0.46
N VAL A 37 13.66 -13.55 -0.83
CA VAL A 37 13.07 -12.27 -1.27
C VAL A 37 12.50 -12.45 -2.68
N VAL A 38 11.19 -12.31 -2.82
CA VAL A 38 10.45 -12.55 -4.06
C VAL A 38 9.89 -11.29 -4.72
N GLY A 39 9.95 -10.17 -4.03
CA GLY A 39 9.44 -8.89 -4.52
C GLY A 39 9.74 -7.75 -3.56
N GLU A 40 9.12 -6.61 -3.81
CA GLU A 40 9.15 -5.43 -2.94
C GLU A 40 7.74 -4.87 -2.78
N ILE A 41 7.41 -4.40 -1.59
CA ILE A 41 6.16 -3.72 -1.25
C ILE A 41 6.46 -2.27 -0.91
N LEU A 42 5.56 -1.38 -1.26
CA LEU A 42 5.78 0.07 -1.25
C LEU A 42 5.06 0.74 -0.07
N GLU A 43 5.55 1.90 0.36
CA GLU A 43 4.98 2.73 1.43
C GLU A 43 3.47 2.93 1.29
N GLY A 44 2.77 3.09 2.41
CA GLY A 44 1.33 3.33 2.45
C GLY A 44 0.45 2.15 2.00
N THR A 45 1.05 0.99 1.61
CA THR A 45 0.27 -0.20 1.27
C THR A 45 -0.40 -0.77 2.51
N PRO A 46 -1.73 -0.92 2.53
CA PRO A 46 -2.44 -1.59 3.61
C PRO A 46 -2.17 -3.10 3.59
N VAL A 47 -1.90 -3.67 4.75
CA VAL A 47 -1.66 -5.10 4.95
C VAL A 47 -2.45 -5.62 6.15
N GLU A 48 -3.07 -6.79 6.00
CA GLU A 48 -3.75 -7.47 7.10
C GLU A 48 -2.76 -8.37 7.84
N ILE A 49 -2.58 -8.18 9.13
CA ILE A 49 -1.68 -8.98 9.95
C ILE A 49 -2.33 -10.33 10.25
N ILE A 50 -1.71 -11.42 9.79
CA ILE A 50 -2.12 -12.80 10.13
C ILE A 50 -1.40 -13.24 11.40
N LYS A 51 -0.10 -12.97 11.48
CA LYS A 51 0.77 -13.32 12.60
C LYS A 51 1.98 -12.39 12.62
N ASP A 52 2.37 -11.96 13.80
CA ASP A 52 3.59 -11.17 14.02
C ASP A 52 4.42 -11.83 15.11
N ASP A 53 5.70 -12.09 14.86
CA ASP A 53 6.64 -12.64 15.85
C ASP A 53 7.60 -11.59 16.43
N GLY A 54 7.38 -10.31 16.05
CA GLY A 54 8.19 -9.16 16.47
C GLY A 54 9.42 -8.90 15.60
N LYS A 55 9.79 -9.85 14.72
CA LYS A 55 10.83 -9.69 13.72
C LYS A 55 10.26 -9.68 12.32
N PHE A 56 9.39 -10.64 12.04
CA PHE A 56 8.67 -10.74 10.77
C PHE A 56 7.17 -10.89 11.03
N ALA A 57 6.38 -10.14 10.30
CA ALA A 57 4.94 -10.29 10.23
C ALA A 57 4.55 -11.08 8.98
N LEU A 58 3.74 -12.13 9.14
CA LEU A 58 3.01 -12.74 8.04
C LEU A 58 1.81 -11.86 7.76
N VAL A 59 1.79 -11.27 6.58
CA VAL A 59 0.77 -10.34 6.13
C VAL A 59 0.02 -10.87 4.92
N GLU A 60 -1.22 -10.46 4.79
CA GLU A 60 -2.03 -10.67 3.61
C GLU A 60 -2.27 -9.34 2.90
N ILE A 61 -2.09 -9.31 1.59
CA ILE A 61 -2.27 -8.14 0.75
C ILE A 61 -3.31 -8.49 -0.30
N SER A 62 -4.31 -7.62 -0.45
CA SER A 62 -5.38 -7.78 -1.44
C SER A 62 -5.42 -6.58 -2.38
N GLY A 63 -5.66 -6.84 -3.68
CA GLY A 63 -5.73 -5.82 -4.71
C GLY A 63 -6.07 -6.40 -6.07
N GLU A 64 -5.80 -5.65 -7.11
CA GLU A 64 -5.99 -6.06 -8.49
C GLU A 64 -4.64 -6.19 -9.21
N VAL A 65 -4.49 -7.27 -10.00
CA VAL A 65 -3.27 -7.44 -10.82
C VAL A 65 -3.35 -6.47 -11.99
N SER A 66 -2.24 -5.74 -12.23
CA SER A 66 -2.13 -4.78 -13.32
C SER A 66 -2.39 -5.44 -14.67
N GLU A 67 -3.05 -4.73 -15.57
CA GLU A 67 -3.25 -5.16 -16.95
C GLU A 67 -1.97 -5.03 -17.81
N ASN A 68 -1.06 -4.15 -17.39
CA ASN A 68 0.15 -3.84 -18.14
C ASN A 68 1.38 -4.65 -17.68
N ASP A 69 1.38 -5.15 -16.44
CA ASP A 69 2.47 -5.96 -15.88
C ASP A 69 1.89 -6.95 -14.87
N ASP A 70 1.87 -8.22 -15.19
CA ASP A 70 1.31 -9.29 -14.35
C ASP A 70 2.11 -9.57 -13.06
N LYS A 71 3.23 -8.86 -12.85
CA LYS A 71 4.03 -8.89 -11.62
C LYS A 71 3.61 -7.81 -10.61
N ILE A 72 2.71 -6.89 -10.99
CA ILE A 72 2.29 -5.76 -10.15
C ILE A 72 0.90 -6.02 -9.57
N LEU A 73 0.77 -5.84 -8.25
CA LEU A 73 -0.51 -5.67 -7.57
C LEU A 73 -0.72 -4.20 -7.24
N ALA A 74 -1.92 -3.70 -7.51
CA ALA A 74 -2.31 -2.31 -7.26
C ALA A 74 -3.74 -2.23 -6.71
N LEU A 75 -4.19 -1.02 -6.36
CA LEU A 75 -5.56 -0.79 -5.95
C LEU A 75 -6.56 -1.09 -7.08
N LYS A 76 -6.20 -0.80 -8.33
CA LYS A 76 -7.01 -1.04 -9.53
C LYS A 76 -6.16 -1.70 -10.62
N LYS A 77 -6.80 -2.36 -11.60
CA LYS A 77 -6.13 -3.07 -12.72
C LYS A 77 -5.26 -2.18 -13.58
N ASP A 78 -5.74 -1.01 -13.96
CA ASP A 78 -4.89 0.05 -14.43
C ASP A 78 -4.09 0.51 -13.21
N PRO A 79 -2.74 0.41 -13.19
CA PRO A 79 -1.96 0.44 -11.96
C PRO A 79 -1.99 1.83 -11.31
N LEU A 80 -3.09 2.10 -10.62
CA LEU A 80 -3.30 3.26 -9.81
C LEU A 80 -3.11 2.85 -8.34
N VAL A 81 -2.15 3.47 -7.65
CA VAL A 81 -1.65 3.13 -6.31
C VAL A 81 -1.09 1.71 -6.29
N VAL A 82 0.11 1.56 -6.85
CA VAL A 82 0.84 0.29 -6.83
C VAL A 82 1.14 -0.13 -5.39
N PHE A 83 0.79 -1.36 -5.02
CA PHE A 83 1.04 -1.93 -3.71
C PHE A 83 2.37 -2.66 -3.66
N PHE A 84 2.59 -3.61 -4.59
CA PHE A 84 3.85 -4.34 -4.65
C PHE A 84 4.22 -4.76 -6.07
N LYS A 85 5.49 -5.12 -6.24
CA LYS A 85 6.05 -5.68 -7.48
C LYS A 85 6.84 -6.95 -7.18
N MET A 86 6.48 -8.03 -7.88
CA MET A 86 7.22 -9.30 -7.83
C MET A 86 8.45 -9.25 -8.72
N LYS A 87 9.52 -9.96 -8.34
CA LYS A 87 10.75 -10.10 -9.15
C LYS A 87 10.52 -10.99 -10.36
N GLU A 88 10.10 -12.22 -10.14
CA GLU A 88 9.97 -13.23 -11.19
C GLU A 88 8.54 -13.79 -11.33
N GLN A 89 7.86 -13.98 -10.20
CA GLN A 89 6.54 -14.60 -10.16
C GLN A 89 5.45 -13.59 -10.55
N LYS A 90 4.32 -14.11 -11.02
CA LYS A 90 3.12 -13.31 -11.24
C LYS A 90 2.49 -12.93 -9.90
N ALA A 91 1.97 -11.71 -9.84
CA ALA A 91 1.13 -11.28 -8.73
C ALA A 91 -0.21 -12.03 -8.74
N THR A 92 -0.82 -12.16 -7.57
CA THR A 92 -2.17 -12.70 -7.41
C THR A 92 -3.02 -11.69 -6.66
N PRO A 93 -4.35 -11.62 -6.92
CA PRO A 93 -5.24 -10.64 -6.28
C PRO A 93 -5.23 -10.69 -4.74
N LYS A 94 -4.82 -11.82 -4.18
CA LYS A 94 -4.66 -12.04 -2.75
C LYS A 94 -3.42 -12.88 -2.52
N ALA A 95 -2.47 -12.36 -1.74
CA ALA A 95 -1.19 -13.01 -1.52
C ALA A 95 -0.70 -12.82 -0.09
N GLN A 96 0.08 -13.78 0.41
CA GLN A 96 0.66 -13.75 1.75
C GLN A 96 2.18 -13.76 1.68
N PHE A 97 2.81 -12.85 2.43
CA PHE A 97 4.25 -12.72 2.51
C PHE A 97 4.69 -12.44 3.94
N LEU A 98 5.98 -12.67 4.21
CA LEU A 98 6.63 -12.12 5.38
C LEU A 98 7.21 -10.75 5.04
N VAL A 99 7.02 -9.80 5.95
CA VAL A 99 7.64 -8.47 5.93
C VAL A 99 8.32 -8.19 7.25
N ASP A 100 9.32 -7.34 7.28
CA ASP A 100 9.97 -6.91 8.52
C ASP A 100 8.97 -6.13 9.38
N SER A 101 8.70 -6.61 10.61
CA SER A 101 7.71 -6.00 11.52
C SER A 101 8.05 -4.56 11.88
N THR A 102 9.34 -4.17 11.84
CA THR A 102 9.78 -2.80 12.14
C THR A 102 9.40 -1.79 11.04
N LYS A 103 8.97 -2.28 9.88
CA LYS A 103 8.55 -1.48 8.71
C LYS A 103 7.03 -1.28 8.64
N LEU A 104 6.31 -1.70 9.69
CA LEU A 104 4.86 -1.62 9.77
C LEU A 104 4.44 -0.50 10.73
N GLY A 105 3.64 0.44 10.23
CA GLY A 105 2.98 1.49 11.00
C GLY A 105 1.50 1.19 11.23
N SER A 106 0.92 1.77 12.28
CA SER A 106 -0.52 1.63 12.57
C SER A 106 -1.33 2.81 12.03
N ASP A 107 -0.69 3.93 11.72
CA ASP A 107 -1.33 5.12 11.19
C ASP A 107 -1.11 5.22 9.67
N PRO A 108 -2.18 5.24 8.87
CA PRO A 108 -2.03 5.44 7.42
C PRO A 108 -1.44 6.81 7.06
N LEU A 109 -1.64 7.84 7.88
CA LEU A 109 -1.11 9.18 7.60
C LEU A 109 0.41 9.21 7.79
N GLU A 110 0.92 8.61 8.88
CA GLU A 110 2.37 8.50 9.12
C GLU A 110 3.09 7.77 7.99
N ALA A 111 2.46 6.77 7.39
CA ALA A 111 3.03 6.01 6.28
C ALA A 111 3.25 6.83 5.00
N TRP A 112 2.61 7.99 4.88
CA TRP A 112 2.71 8.89 3.74
C TRP A 112 3.41 10.22 4.05
N GLU A 113 3.76 10.50 5.32
CA GLU A 113 4.26 11.80 5.78
C GLU A 113 5.49 12.27 5.00
N GLU A 114 6.46 11.38 4.79
CA GLU A 114 7.70 11.73 4.09
C GLU A 114 7.46 12.14 2.63
N VAL A 115 6.64 11.39 1.90
CA VAL A 115 6.33 11.72 0.51
C VAL A 115 5.38 12.91 0.39
N GLU A 116 4.53 13.15 1.37
CA GLU A 116 3.72 14.36 1.46
C GLU A 116 4.61 15.60 1.56
N MET A 117 5.61 15.58 2.44
CA MET A 117 6.60 16.66 2.54
C MET A 117 7.33 16.84 1.21
N LEU A 118 7.81 15.76 0.59
CA LEU A 118 8.47 15.81 -0.71
C LEU A 118 7.57 16.45 -1.77
N TYR A 119 6.27 16.09 -1.80
CA TYR A 119 5.31 16.67 -2.73
C TYR A 119 5.17 18.18 -2.57
N TYR A 120 4.90 18.64 -1.35
CA TYR A 120 4.69 20.07 -1.12
C TYR A 120 5.97 20.88 -1.27
N ASP A 121 7.11 20.40 -0.82
CA ASP A 121 8.40 21.08 -0.99
C ASP A 121 8.77 21.23 -2.46
N THR A 122 8.56 20.18 -3.25
CA THR A 122 8.88 20.17 -4.68
C THR A 122 7.91 21.06 -5.47
N CYS A 123 6.60 20.80 -5.31
CA CYS A 123 5.58 21.42 -6.17
C CYS A 123 5.28 22.87 -5.78
N SER A 124 5.44 23.25 -4.50
CA SER A 124 5.18 24.63 -4.05
C SER A 124 6.32 25.60 -4.34
N SER A 125 7.43 25.14 -4.89
CA SER A 125 8.59 25.99 -5.20
C SER A 125 8.33 27.04 -6.30
N CYS A 126 7.35 26.80 -7.18
CA CYS A 126 7.03 27.70 -8.30
C CYS A 126 5.63 28.34 -8.18
N HIS A 127 4.64 27.61 -7.69
CA HIS A 127 3.26 28.06 -7.48
C HIS A 127 2.62 27.20 -6.38
N ALA A 128 1.43 27.56 -5.91
CA ALA A 128 0.71 26.74 -4.94
C ALA A 128 0.47 25.33 -5.49
N ALA A 129 0.91 24.31 -4.76
CA ALA A 129 0.65 22.92 -5.12
C ALA A 129 -0.85 22.62 -5.06
N HIS A 130 -1.35 21.86 -6.01
CA HIS A 130 -2.72 21.37 -5.97
C HIS A 130 -2.91 20.39 -4.80
N LYS A 131 -4.07 20.46 -4.15
CA LYS A 131 -4.40 19.43 -3.15
C LYS A 131 -4.73 18.12 -3.87
N PRO A 132 -4.22 16.96 -3.43
CA PRO A 132 -4.48 15.69 -4.09
C PRO A 132 -5.97 15.41 -4.35
N LYS A 133 -6.86 15.78 -3.41
CA LYS A 133 -8.33 15.61 -3.53
C LYS A 133 -9.02 16.53 -4.54
N GLU A 134 -8.33 17.45 -5.17
CA GLU A 134 -8.90 18.31 -6.24
C GLU A 134 -9.09 17.53 -7.54
N HIS A 135 -8.34 16.43 -7.75
CA HIS A 135 -8.37 15.62 -8.95
C HIS A 135 -8.72 14.16 -8.68
N LEU A 136 -9.10 13.44 -9.73
CA LEU A 136 -9.27 11.99 -9.71
C LEU A 136 -7.91 11.31 -9.86
N MET A 137 -7.80 10.07 -9.39
CA MET A 137 -6.57 9.27 -9.50
C MET A 137 -6.02 9.23 -10.93
N ILE A 138 -6.91 9.04 -11.92
CA ILE A 138 -6.52 8.92 -13.33
C ILE A 138 -5.96 10.24 -13.92
N GLU A 139 -6.35 11.40 -13.37
CA GLU A 139 -5.91 12.70 -13.86
C GLU A 139 -4.48 13.03 -13.41
N TRP A 140 -4.06 12.47 -12.28
CA TRP A 140 -2.77 12.78 -11.66
C TRP A 140 -1.56 12.36 -12.49
N ASP A 141 -1.63 11.25 -13.24
CA ASP A 141 -0.49 10.83 -14.07
C ASP A 141 -0.12 11.89 -15.12
N ALA A 142 -1.11 12.45 -15.82
CA ALA A 142 -0.87 13.50 -16.80
C ALA A 142 -0.32 14.77 -16.15
N LEU A 143 -0.83 15.16 -14.97
CA LEU A 143 -0.40 16.37 -14.25
C LEU A 143 1.05 16.25 -13.76
N ILE A 144 1.39 15.15 -13.08
CA ILE A 144 2.76 14.92 -12.57
C ILE A 144 3.74 14.75 -13.74
N THR A 145 3.36 14.04 -14.81
CA THR A 145 4.20 13.87 -16.00
C THR A 145 4.49 15.22 -16.67
N ALA A 146 3.50 16.10 -16.81
CA ALA A 146 3.70 17.42 -17.40
C ALA A 146 4.66 18.29 -16.56
N MET A 147 4.65 18.13 -15.24
CA MET A 147 5.50 18.91 -14.32
C MET A 147 6.87 18.30 -14.07
N GLN A 148 7.12 17.03 -14.42
CA GLN A 148 8.35 16.30 -14.10
C GLN A 148 9.62 17.05 -14.50
N LEU A 149 9.67 17.56 -15.74
CA LEU A 149 10.83 18.28 -16.25
C LEU A 149 11.06 19.61 -15.52
N PHE A 150 9.99 20.35 -15.22
CA PHE A 150 10.06 21.64 -14.55
C PHE A 150 10.44 21.49 -13.07
N ALA A 151 9.90 20.49 -12.41
CA ALA A 151 10.20 20.13 -11.01
C ALA A 151 11.57 19.46 -10.85
N LYS A 152 12.20 19.02 -11.97
CA LYS A 152 13.51 18.33 -12.00
C LYS A 152 13.53 17.06 -11.13
N ILE A 153 12.42 16.35 -11.08
CA ILE A 153 12.28 15.06 -10.42
C ILE A 153 12.65 13.92 -11.38
N ASP A 154 13.29 12.88 -10.84
CA ASP A 154 13.58 11.68 -11.61
C ASP A 154 12.36 10.74 -11.71
N ASP A 155 12.52 9.59 -12.37
CA ASP A 155 11.42 8.65 -12.59
C ASP A 155 10.97 7.94 -11.30
N ASP A 156 11.89 7.70 -10.35
CA ASP A 156 11.58 7.07 -9.06
C ASP A 156 10.82 8.05 -8.17
N GLU A 157 11.27 9.31 -8.09
CA GLU A 157 10.58 10.39 -7.39
C GLU A 157 9.20 10.64 -7.99
N LYS A 158 9.08 10.68 -9.33
CA LYS A 158 7.79 10.79 -10.02
C LYS A 158 6.86 9.65 -9.63
N ALA A 159 7.32 8.40 -9.69
CA ALA A 159 6.50 7.24 -9.35
C ALA A 159 6.01 7.30 -7.89
N ARG A 160 6.88 7.74 -6.98
CA ARG A 160 6.57 7.92 -5.56
C ARG A 160 5.53 9.02 -5.34
N LEU A 161 5.75 10.21 -5.93
CA LEU A 161 4.81 11.33 -5.85
C LEU A 161 3.45 10.97 -6.46
N LEU A 162 3.44 10.29 -7.61
CA LEU A 162 2.22 9.86 -8.26
C LEU A 162 1.39 8.93 -7.36
N ARG A 163 2.04 7.96 -6.68
CA ARG A 163 1.35 7.10 -5.72
C ARG A 163 0.71 7.88 -4.59
N TYR A 164 1.42 8.86 -4.03
CA TYR A 164 0.91 9.72 -2.97
C TYR A 164 -0.33 10.49 -3.43
N VAL A 165 -0.23 11.26 -4.52
CA VAL A 165 -1.36 12.07 -4.98
C VAL A 165 -2.56 11.21 -5.41
N GLN A 166 -2.33 10.01 -5.94
CA GLN A 166 -3.39 9.06 -6.24
C GLN A 166 -4.02 8.47 -4.97
N ALA A 167 -3.23 8.15 -3.94
CA ALA A 167 -3.77 7.64 -2.68
C ALA A 167 -4.71 8.65 -2.00
N TYR A 168 -4.40 9.94 -2.07
CA TYR A 168 -5.17 11.05 -1.50
C TYR A 168 -6.13 11.72 -2.50
N ALA A 169 -6.23 11.22 -3.74
CA ALA A 169 -7.14 11.75 -4.75
C ALA A 169 -8.60 11.70 -4.29
N LYS A 170 -9.46 12.44 -4.99
CA LYS A 170 -10.91 12.49 -4.71
C LYS A 170 -11.55 11.11 -4.61
N ASP A 171 -11.10 10.15 -5.43
CA ASP A 171 -11.51 8.75 -5.45
C ASP A 171 -10.42 7.79 -4.92
N GLY A 172 -9.43 8.32 -4.21
CA GLY A 172 -8.32 7.57 -3.63
C GLY A 172 -8.69 6.75 -2.40
N ILE A 173 -7.71 5.99 -1.89
CA ILE A 173 -7.88 5.05 -0.77
C ILE A 173 -7.84 5.73 0.59
N VAL A 174 -7.02 6.79 0.75
CA VAL A 174 -6.91 7.53 2.01
C VAL A 174 -8.08 8.49 2.14
N LYS A 175 -8.78 8.45 3.27
CA LYS A 175 -9.88 9.34 3.61
C LYS A 175 -9.48 10.16 4.82
N GLU A 176 -9.40 11.48 4.64
CA GLU A 176 -9.23 12.48 5.71
C GLU A 176 -10.58 12.77 6.41
#